data_3786e0953ab25971084348dfd5675327
#
_entry.id   3786e0953ab25971084348dfd5675327
#
_cell.length_a   1.000
_cell.length_b   1.000
_cell.length_c   1.000
_cell.angle_alpha   90.00
_cell.angle_beta   90.00
_cell.angle_gamma   90.00
#
_symmetry.space_group_name_H-M   'P 1'
#
loop_
_entity.id
_entity.type
_entity.pdbx_description
1 polymer ?
#
loop_
_entity_poly.entity_id
_entity_poly.type
_entity_poly.pdbx_seq_one_letter_code
_entity_poly.pdbx_strand_id
1 'polypeptide(L)'
;MQDDDVVQSYSICAVGSANHNWDLNLSEQQKNQFAEEGYTVLSEVLCGDRLAKLTDECMRAWLSEKGGFDPDATWLQNSLLPDIHHRSRLVCDYYFQGPLVDVAVQLVGPNVKGATSQLTFKLCGNNKPFGWHQDNGYGHLSPATAITTLTALDDADIENGCLWVLPGSHQAGQIDVTQRLSTKAKEAGLDLSVNVDRESDAIPVPLKAGDVVVLHCHLLHRSEGNLSSSRDRRILFLRYADADAVEVYNDHRPRLGPLLRGATSFPEIACYEREFFLDNETG
;
A
#
# COMPACT_ATOMS: atom_id res chain seq x y z
N MET A 1 -2.08 -24.17 -39.89
CA MET A 1 -1.47 -24.63 -38.66
C MET A 1 -1.54 -23.42 -37.77
N GLN A 2 -2.51 -23.40 -36.89
CA GLN A 2 -2.64 -22.41 -35.84
C GLN A 2 -1.76 -22.89 -34.68
N ASP A 3 -0.73 -22.12 -34.36
CA ASP A 3 0.02 -22.31 -33.12
C ASP A 3 -0.93 -21.86 -31.98
N ASP A 4 -1.46 -22.84 -31.27
CA ASP A 4 -2.09 -22.60 -29.97
C ASP A 4 -0.96 -22.27 -28.98
N ASP A 5 -0.75 -20.97 -28.76
CA ASP A 5 0.09 -20.47 -27.68
C ASP A 5 -0.56 -20.91 -26.34
N VAL A 6 -0.08 -22.04 -25.83
CA VAL A 6 -0.42 -22.50 -24.48
C VAL A 6 0.24 -21.52 -23.51
N VAL A 7 -0.54 -20.58 -23.01
CA VAL A 7 -0.11 -19.70 -21.94
C VAL A 7 0.19 -20.57 -20.71
N GLN A 8 1.47 -20.77 -20.44
CA GLN A 8 1.91 -21.51 -19.28
C GLN A 8 1.66 -20.68 -18.02
N SER A 9 0.73 -21.12 -17.17
CA SER A 9 0.46 -20.46 -15.89
C SER A 9 1.34 -21.04 -14.78
N TYR A 10 1.93 -20.18 -13.97
CA TYR A 10 2.74 -20.54 -12.81
C TYR A 10 1.89 -20.40 -11.54
N SER A 11 1.70 -21.50 -10.83
CA SER A 11 0.93 -21.54 -9.58
C SER A 11 1.85 -21.77 -8.39
N ILE A 12 1.56 -21.11 -7.28
CA ILE A 12 2.18 -21.45 -6.00
C ILE A 12 1.42 -22.67 -5.44
N CYS A 13 2.11 -23.79 -5.23
CA CYS A 13 1.63 -24.77 -4.28
C CYS A 13 1.57 -24.07 -2.92
N ALA A 14 0.44 -24.17 -2.22
CA ALA A 14 0.24 -23.54 -0.92
C ALA A 14 1.46 -23.82 -0.03
N VAL A 15 2.25 -22.79 0.23
CA VAL A 15 3.35 -22.85 1.17
C VAL A 15 2.72 -23.03 2.53
N GLY A 16 3.20 -24.03 3.27
CA GLY A 16 2.61 -24.57 4.49
C GLY A 16 2.07 -23.52 5.44
N SER A 17 0.84 -23.70 5.82
CA SER A 17 0.12 -22.85 6.76
C SER A 17 0.80 -22.90 8.14
N ALA A 18 1.55 -21.88 8.49
CA ALA A 18 1.56 -21.47 9.89
C ALA A 18 0.11 -21.09 10.24
N ASN A 19 -0.47 -21.73 11.25
CA ASN A 19 -1.87 -21.67 11.66
C ASN A 19 -2.34 -20.23 12.08
N HIS A 20 -2.36 -19.31 11.14
CA HIS A 20 -3.00 -17.99 11.30
C HIS A 20 -4.09 -17.85 10.25
N ASN A 21 -5.22 -18.49 10.53
CA ASN A 21 -6.44 -18.27 9.76
C ASN A 21 -6.96 -16.87 10.16
N TRP A 22 -6.61 -15.84 9.39
CA TRP A 22 -7.12 -14.49 9.62
C TRP A 22 -8.58 -14.38 9.19
N ASP A 23 -8.98 -15.09 8.15
CA ASP A 23 -10.34 -15.17 7.58
C ASP A 23 -11.06 -13.81 7.56
N LEU A 24 -10.35 -12.77 7.09
CA LEU A 24 -10.89 -11.42 7.02
C LEU A 24 -11.77 -11.26 5.78
N ASN A 25 -13.07 -11.36 5.98
CA ASN A 25 -14.06 -11.21 4.93
C ASN A 25 -14.68 -9.81 4.98
N LEU A 26 -14.70 -9.14 3.81
CA LEU A 26 -15.40 -7.87 3.65
C LEU A 26 -16.90 -8.10 3.69
N SER A 27 -17.62 -7.29 4.45
CA SER A 27 -19.07 -7.23 4.38
C SER A 27 -19.54 -6.68 3.03
N GLU A 28 -20.76 -6.98 2.62
CA GLU A 28 -21.33 -6.41 1.40
C GLU A 28 -21.37 -4.87 1.45
N GLN A 29 -21.59 -4.29 2.62
CA GLN A 29 -21.53 -2.84 2.80
C GLN A 29 -20.13 -2.29 2.47
N GLN A 30 -19.06 -2.95 2.94
CA GLN A 30 -17.67 -2.54 2.67
C GLN A 30 -17.31 -2.69 1.21
N LYS A 31 -17.75 -3.77 0.54
CA LYS A 31 -17.56 -3.97 -0.89
C LYS A 31 -18.27 -2.91 -1.71
N ASN A 32 -19.53 -2.60 -1.37
CA ASN A 32 -20.30 -1.55 -2.03
C ASN A 32 -19.68 -0.18 -1.84
N GLN A 33 -19.26 0.15 -0.61
CA GLN A 33 -18.56 1.40 -0.34
C GLN A 33 -17.28 1.51 -1.18
N PHE A 34 -16.47 0.45 -1.24
CA PHE A 34 -15.26 0.44 -2.06
C PHE A 34 -15.58 0.63 -3.55
N ALA A 35 -16.62 -0.02 -4.06
CA ALA A 35 -17.03 0.08 -5.46
C ALA A 35 -17.59 1.46 -5.83
N GLU A 36 -18.34 2.10 -4.94
CA GLU A 36 -19.00 3.38 -5.18
C GLU A 36 -18.10 4.58 -4.86
N GLU A 37 -17.38 4.52 -3.73
CA GLU A 37 -16.60 5.63 -3.20
C GLU A 37 -15.10 5.49 -3.45
N GLY A 38 -14.60 4.28 -3.78
CA GLY A 38 -13.19 4.00 -4.04
C GLY A 38 -12.37 3.73 -2.79
N TYR A 39 -12.99 3.63 -1.62
CA TYR A 39 -12.31 3.25 -0.36
C TYR A 39 -13.28 2.54 0.58
N THR A 40 -12.73 1.85 1.57
CA THR A 40 -13.47 1.33 2.71
C THR A 40 -12.56 1.28 3.94
N VAL A 41 -13.16 1.26 5.14
CA VAL A 41 -12.43 1.18 6.41
C VAL A 41 -12.74 -0.14 7.09
N LEU A 42 -11.67 -0.80 7.55
CA LEU A 42 -11.72 -2.04 8.32
C LEU A 42 -11.30 -1.69 9.75
N SER A 43 -12.21 -1.78 10.68
CA SER A 43 -11.93 -1.46 12.09
C SER A 43 -11.27 -2.63 12.80
N GLU A 44 -10.34 -2.32 13.71
CA GLU A 44 -9.73 -3.28 14.64
C GLU A 44 -9.09 -4.51 13.96
N VAL A 45 -8.50 -4.33 12.77
CA VAL A 45 -7.76 -5.41 12.07
C VAL A 45 -6.60 -5.92 12.93
N LEU A 46 -5.94 -5.00 13.63
CA LEU A 46 -4.91 -5.30 14.62
C LEU A 46 -5.28 -4.67 15.96
N CYS A 47 -5.01 -5.37 17.04
CA CYS A 47 -5.21 -4.85 18.38
C CYS A 47 -4.20 -5.43 19.39
N GLY A 48 -4.10 -4.80 20.54
CA GLY A 48 -3.29 -5.28 21.66
C GLY A 48 -1.84 -5.57 21.27
N ASP A 49 -1.33 -6.70 21.73
CA ASP A 49 0.08 -7.10 21.54
C ASP A 49 0.49 -7.22 20.07
N ARG A 50 -0.42 -7.58 19.16
CA ARG A 50 -0.09 -7.70 17.74
C ARG A 50 0.20 -6.35 17.12
N LEU A 51 -0.63 -5.34 17.43
CA LEU A 51 -0.42 -3.98 16.98
C LEU A 51 0.87 -3.40 17.58
N ALA A 52 1.08 -3.57 18.88
CA ALA A 52 2.29 -3.10 19.57
C ALA A 52 3.56 -3.69 18.94
N LYS A 53 3.61 -5.01 18.76
CA LYS A 53 4.76 -5.68 18.14
C LYS A 53 5.01 -5.21 16.71
N LEU A 54 3.96 -5.05 15.88
CA LEU A 54 4.13 -4.57 14.52
C LEU A 54 4.66 -3.13 14.50
N THR A 55 4.15 -2.28 15.38
CA THR A 55 4.60 -0.90 15.53
C THR A 55 6.07 -0.84 15.96
N ASP A 56 6.46 -1.62 16.96
CA ASP A 56 7.84 -1.68 17.45
C ASP A 56 8.81 -2.17 16.37
N GLU A 57 8.42 -3.18 15.60
CA GLU A 57 9.20 -3.70 14.49
C GLU A 57 9.35 -2.69 13.35
N CYS A 58 8.29 -1.97 12.99
CA CYS A 58 8.36 -0.88 12.03
C CYS A 58 9.35 0.21 12.48
N MET A 59 9.28 0.61 13.72
CA MET A 59 10.17 1.63 14.28
C MET A 59 11.60 1.14 14.42
N ARG A 60 11.81 -0.11 14.82
CA ARG A 60 13.13 -0.73 14.85
C ARG A 60 13.78 -0.74 13.46
N ALA A 61 13.01 -1.15 12.43
CA ALA A 61 13.47 -1.16 11.04
C ALA A 61 13.85 0.25 10.57
N TRP A 62 13.04 1.25 10.89
CA TRP A 62 13.31 2.65 10.54
C TRP A 62 14.56 3.18 11.24
N LEU A 63 14.69 2.97 12.54
CA LEU A 63 15.85 3.41 13.32
C LEU A 63 17.13 2.74 12.82
N SER A 64 17.09 1.45 12.51
CA SER A 64 18.24 0.72 11.97
C SER A 64 18.71 1.24 10.62
N GLU A 65 17.77 1.62 9.74
CA GLU A 65 18.07 2.08 8.39
C GLU A 65 18.44 3.57 8.33
N LYS A 66 17.73 4.40 9.09
CA LYS A 66 17.85 5.87 9.03
C LYS A 66 18.70 6.45 10.15
N GLY A 67 18.95 5.69 11.21
CA GLY A 67 19.67 6.20 12.38
C GLY A 67 18.87 7.22 13.22
N GLY A 68 17.62 7.45 12.87
CA GLY A 68 16.75 8.44 13.49
C GLY A 68 16.42 9.61 12.58
N PHE A 69 15.88 10.69 13.18
CA PHE A 69 15.57 11.92 12.46
C PHE A 69 16.87 12.66 12.08
N ASP A 70 16.97 13.02 10.80
CA ASP A 70 18.08 13.80 10.27
C ASP A 70 17.60 15.23 9.94
N PRO A 71 18.05 16.26 10.67
CA PRO A 71 17.62 17.64 10.41
C PRO A 71 18.05 18.19 9.05
N ASP A 72 19.08 17.61 8.44
CA ASP A 72 19.61 18.03 7.14
C ASP A 72 18.93 17.29 5.95
N ALA A 73 18.19 16.22 6.23
CA ALA A 73 17.46 15.49 5.22
C ALA A 73 16.14 16.16 4.83
N THR A 74 15.64 15.85 3.64
CA THR A 74 14.30 16.27 3.24
C THR A 74 13.25 15.64 4.15
N TRP A 75 12.08 16.28 4.25
CA TRP A 75 10.96 15.72 5.03
C TRP A 75 10.58 14.32 4.56
N LEU A 76 10.63 14.06 3.25
CA LEU A 76 10.31 12.75 2.68
C LEU A 76 11.32 11.68 3.11
N GLN A 77 12.61 12.01 3.13
CA GLN A 77 13.65 11.09 3.61
C GLN A 77 13.46 10.73 5.08
N ASN A 78 13.00 11.69 5.90
CA ASN A 78 12.68 11.45 7.30
C ASN A 78 11.34 10.71 7.51
N SER A 79 10.43 10.81 6.56
CA SER A 79 9.04 10.39 6.74
C SER A 79 8.66 9.12 5.97
N LEU A 80 9.61 8.51 5.25
CA LEU A 80 9.35 7.35 4.42
C LEU A 80 10.49 6.33 4.49
N LEU A 81 10.14 5.07 4.74
CA LEU A 81 11.01 3.91 4.62
C LEU A 81 10.41 2.93 3.61
N PRO A 82 10.91 2.88 2.37
CA PRO A 82 10.45 1.92 1.37
C PRO A 82 10.95 0.51 1.68
N ASP A 83 10.28 -0.49 1.10
CA ASP A 83 10.63 -1.91 1.16
C ASP A 83 10.87 -2.42 2.59
N ILE A 84 10.02 -1.95 3.52
CA ILE A 84 10.17 -2.25 4.94
C ILE A 84 10.09 -3.77 5.23
N HIS A 85 9.41 -4.54 4.39
CA HIS A 85 9.30 -5.99 4.53
C HIS A 85 10.65 -6.70 4.41
N HIS A 86 11.65 -6.10 3.74
CA HIS A 86 13.01 -6.62 3.70
C HIS A 86 13.78 -6.42 5.02
N ARG A 87 13.27 -5.61 5.94
CA ARG A 87 13.95 -5.20 7.18
C ARG A 87 13.32 -5.75 8.45
N SER A 88 12.16 -6.38 8.32
CA SER A 88 11.44 -7.00 9.43
C SER A 88 10.67 -8.22 8.96
N ARG A 89 11.00 -9.36 9.55
CA ARG A 89 10.27 -10.60 9.29
C ARG A 89 8.80 -10.49 9.65
N LEU A 90 8.47 -9.84 10.76
CA LEU A 90 7.08 -9.64 11.17
C LEU A 90 6.29 -8.79 10.16
N VAL A 91 6.91 -7.74 9.62
CA VAL A 91 6.28 -6.92 8.56
C VAL A 91 6.14 -7.73 7.27
N CYS A 92 7.15 -8.55 6.91
CA CYS A 92 7.08 -9.45 5.77
C CYS A 92 5.92 -10.44 5.92
N ASP A 93 5.78 -11.10 7.06
CA ASP A 93 4.71 -12.05 7.33
C ASP A 93 3.34 -11.37 7.31
N TYR A 94 3.22 -10.17 7.87
CA TYR A 94 1.99 -9.38 7.81
C TYR A 94 1.62 -8.99 6.38
N TYR A 95 2.60 -8.63 5.56
CA TYR A 95 2.40 -8.27 4.15
C TYR A 95 2.04 -9.49 3.29
N PHE A 96 2.75 -10.62 3.45
CA PHE A 96 2.66 -11.76 2.53
C PHE A 96 1.57 -12.76 2.92
N GLN A 97 1.26 -12.86 4.20
CA GLN A 97 0.38 -13.89 4.76
C GLN A 97 -0.66 -13.33 5.73
N GLY A 98 -0.62 -12.04 5.99
CA GLY A 98 -1.57 -11.37 6.91
C GLY A 98 -2.97 -11.21 6.32
N PRO A 99 -3.88 -10.64 7.11
CA PRO A 99 -5.31 -10.55 6.77
C PRO A 99 -5.59 -9.71 5.52
N LEU A 100 -4.67 -8.79 5.16
CA LEU A 100 -4.87 -7.87 4.05
C LEU A 100 -4.70 -8.54 2.69
N VAL A 101 -4.03 -9.70 2.62
CA VAL A 101 -3.98 -10.51 1.39
C VAL A 101 -5.36 -11.08 1.06
N ASP A 102 -6.14 -11.49 2.07
CA ASP A 102 -7.50 -11.98 1.87
C ASP A 102 -8.44 -10.85 1.39
N VAL A 103 -8.23 -9.63 1.89
CA VAL A 103 -8.90 -8.43 1.37
C VAL A 103 -8.52 -8.17 -0.08
N ALA A 104 -7.23 -8.30 -0.41
CA ALA A 104 -6.75 -8.13 -1.78
C ALA A 104 -7.38 -9.15 -2.75
N VAL A 105 -7.50 -10.42 -2.34
CA VAL A 105 -8.18 -11.45 -3.16
C VAL A 105 -9.63 -11.07 -3.46
N GLN A 106 -10.34 -10.48 -2.50
CA GLN A 106 -11.75 -10.10 -2.65
C GLN A 106 -11.95 -8.87 -3.55
N LEU A 107 -10.97 -7.98 -3.65
CA LEU A 107 -11.08 -6.71 -4.38
C LEU A 107 -10.30 -6.70 -5.71
N VAL A 108 -9.15 -7.35 -5.75
CA VAL A 108 -8.28 -7.41 -6.94
C VAL A 108 -8.62 -8.62 -7.80
N GLY A 109 -8.84 -9.78 -7.16
CA GLY A 109 -9.09 -11.06 -7.81
C GLY A 109 -8.26 -12.19 -7.20
N PRO A 110 -8.39 -13.43 -7.73
CA PRO A 110 -7.79 -14.62 -7.12
C PRO A 110 -6.26 -14.67 -7.25
N ASN A 111 -5.69 -13.94 -8.20
CA ASN A 111 -4.25 -13.93 -8.48
C ASN A 111 -3.66 -12.59 -8.01
N VAL A 112 -2.98 -12.61 -6.88
CA VAL A 112 -2.49 -11.39 -6.20
C VAL A 112 -1.00 -11.45 -5.99
N LYS A 113 -0.32 -10.35 -6.30
CA LYS A 113 1.07 -10.08 -5.91
C LYS A 113 1.17 -8.86 -5.01
N GLY A 114 2.24 -8.81 -4.22
CA GLY A 114 2.70 -7.58 -3.58
C GLY A 114 3.23 -6.60 -4.62
N ALA A 115 3.03 -5.31 -4.42
CA ALA A 115 3.53 -4.29 -5.34
C ALA A 115 4.44 -3.27 -4.65
N THR A 116 4.21 -2.97 -3.38
CA THR A 116 5.02 -2.03 -2.59
C THR A 116 4.73 -2.23 -1.11
N SER A 117 5.75 -2.08 -0.26
CA SER A 117 5.58 -1.90 1.17
C SER A 117 6.39 -0.70 1.63
N GLN A 118 5.84 0.12 2.51
CA GLN A 118 6.57 1.24 3.09
C GLN A 118 6.00 1.68 4.44
N LEU A 119 6.87 2.17 5.30
CA LEU A 119 6.46 2.89 6.49
C LEU A 119 6.43 4.38 6.15
N THR A 120 5.33 5.03 6.47
CA THR A 120 5.19 6.49 6.34
C THR A 120 4.79 7.08 7.68
N PHE A 121 5.32 8.24 7.99
CA PHE A 121 4.91 8.92 9.21
C PHE A 121 5.01 10.43 9.11
N LYS A 122 4.25 11.09 9.96
CA LYS A 122 4.33 12.51 10.24
C LYS A 122 4.65 12.68 11.71
N LEU A 123 5.88 13.05 11.98
CA LEU A 123 6.30 13.36 13.33
C LEU A 123 5.52 14.55 13.87
N CYS A 124 5.35 14.59 15.18
CA CYS A 124 4.75 15.67 15.92
C CYS A 124 5.35 17.03 15.48
N GLY A 125 4.47 17.97 15.14
CA GLY A 125 4.86 19.29 14.62
C GLY A 125 5.35 19.33 13.16
N ASN A 126 5.38 18.19 12.45
CA ASN A 126 5.71 18.17 11.01
C ASN A 126 4.53 18.64 10.16
N ASN A 127 4.40 19.96 9.98
CA ASN A 127 3.33 20.60 9.23
C ASN A 127 3.52 20.51 7.70
N LYS A 128 3.98 19.36 7.18
CA LYS A 128 4.11 19.15 5.73
C LYS A 128 2.94 18.32 5.22
N PRO A 129 2.08 18.88 4.36
CA PRO A 129 1.01 18.14 3.71
C PRO A 129 1.60 17.21 2.62
N PHE A 130 0.84 16.19 2.28
CA PHE A 130 1.02 15.39 1.07
C PHE A 130 -0.17 15.69 0.16
N GLY A 131 0.09 16.29 -1.00
CA GLY A 131 -0.96 16.84 -1.87
C GLY A 131 -1.87 15.80 -2.51
N TRP A 132 -2.91 16.24 -3.20
CA TRP A 132 -3.85 15.37 -3.91
C TRP A 132 -3.12 14.52 -4.96
N HIS A 133 -3.30 13.21 -4.91
CA HIS A 133 -2.68 12.27 -5.86
C HIS A 133 -3.51 11.00 -5.98
N GLN A 134 -3.15 10.20 -6.97
CA GLN A 134 -3.56 8.81 -7.12
C GLN A 134 -2.33 7.93 -6.92
N ASP A 135 -2.47 6.77 -6.28
CA ASP A 135 -1.33 5.85 -6.11
C ASP A 135 -0.79 5.35 -7.45
N ASN A 136 -1.66 5.11 -8.43
CA ASN A 136 -1.24 4.81 -9.80
C ASN A 136 -0.52 5.97 -10.50
N GLY A 137 -0.62 7.19 -9.99
CA GLY A 137 0.14 8.34 -10.50
C GLY A 137 1.65 8.17 -10.35
N TYR A 138 2.10 7.41 -9.34
CA TYR A 138 3.51 7.10 -9.09
C TYR A 138 3.99 5.84 -9.84
N GLY A 139 3.09 5.10 -10.46
CA GLY A 139 3.42 3.88 -11.17
C GLY A 139 2.14 3.24 -11.73
N HIS A 140 1.73 3.72 -12.92
CA HIS A 140 0.51 3.25 -13.57
C HIS A 140 0.60 1.76 -13.89
N LEU A 141 -0.26 0.97 -13.24
CA LEU A 141 -0.42 -0.46 -13.43
C LEU A 141 -1.67 -0.75 -14.27
N SER A 142 -1.58 -1.75 -15.15
CA SER A 142 -2.70 -2.32 -15.89
C SER A 142 -2.74 -3.85 -15.67
N PRO A 143 -3.90 -4.44 -15.29
CA PRO A 143 -5.18 -3.78 -15.03
C PRO A 143 -5.14 -2.83 -13.83
N ALA A 144 -6.01 -1.82 -13.84
CA ALA A 144 -6.10 -0.81 -12.78
C ALA A 144 -6.96 -1.31 -11.60
N THR A 145 -6.65 -2.49 -11.11
CA THR A 145 -7.34 -3.16 -9.99
C THR A 145 -6.54 -3.09 -8.69
N ALA A 146 -5.33 -2.51 -8.73
CA ALA A 146 -4.48 -2.44 -7.55
C ALA A 146 -5.17 -1.69 -6.40
N ILE A 147 -4.91 -2.17 -5.19
CA ILE A 147 -5.37 -1.53 -3.96
C ILE A 147 -4.18 -1.15 -3.08
N THR A 148 -4.38 -0.11 -2.31
CA THR A 148 -3.47 0.27 -1.22
C THR A 148 -4.17 0.09 0.11
N THR A 149 -3.50 -0.54 1.06
CA THR A 149 -3.95 -0.64 2.44
C THR A 149 -3.06 0.21 3.33
N LEU A 150 -3.67 1.04 4.16
CA LEU A 150 -3.00 1.91 5.11
C LEU A 150 -3.38 1.47 6.52
N THR A 151 -2.50 0.71 7.17
CA THR A 151 -2.68 0.28 8.56
C THR A 151 -2.22 1.40 9.49
N ALA A 152 -3.13 1.92 10.29
CA ALA A 152 -2.82 2.94 11.29
C ALA A 152 -2.08 2.31 12.48
N LEU A 153 -0.84 2.73 12.71
CA LEU A 153 -0.06 2.30 13.87
C LEU A 153 -0.32 3.22 15.07
N ASP A 154 -0.86 4.41 14.84
CA ASP A 154 -1.33 5.39 15.82
C ASP A 154 -2.73 5.83 15.47
N ASP A 155 -3.45 6.39 16.45
CA ASP A 155 -4.68 7.14 16.17
C ASP A 155 -4.36 8.27 15.19
N ALA A 156 -5.11 8.34 14.10
CA ALA A 156 -5.00 9.38 13.09
C ALA A 156 -6.28 10.20 13.02
N ASP A 157 -6.18 11.49 13.21
CA ASP A 157 -7.28 12.44 13.10
C ASP A 157 -6.86 13.73 12.36
N ILE A 158 -7.75 14.69 12.28
CA ILE A 158 -7.50 15.94 11.55
C ILE A 158 -6.28 16.69 12.12
N GLU A 159 -6.10 16.69 13.43
CA GLU A 159 -5.01 17.41 14.08
C GLU A 159 -3.64 16.83 13.74
N ASN A 160 -3.50 15.49 13.71
CA ASN A 160 -2.22 14.85 13.40
C ASN A 160 -2.07 14.39 11.94
N GLY A 161 -2.96 14.85 11.05
CA GLY A 161 -2.80 14.70 9.61
C GLY A 161 -3.33 13.38 9.07
N CYS A 162 -4.56 13.01 9.41
CA CYS A 162 -5.25 11.87 8.82
C CYS A 162 -5.40 12.00 7.30
N LEU A 163 -5.79 10.91 6.68
CA LEU A 163 -6.11 10.86 5.26
C LEU A 163 -7.37 11.69 4.96
N TRP A 164 -7.38 12.33 3.80
CA TRP A 164 -8.55 12.91 3.15
C TRP A 164 -8.76 12.23 1.81
N VAL A 165 -9.98 11.91 1.47
CA VAL A 165 -10.35 11.28 0.20
C VAL A 165 -11.38 12.13 -0.52
N LEU A 166 -11.42 11.99 -1.85
CA LEU A 166 -12.50 12.51 -2.68
C LEU A 166 -13.34 11.32 -3.16
N PRO A 167 -14.46 11.02 -2.48
CA PRO A 167 -15.26 9.84 -2.78
C PRO A 167 -15.72 9.81 -4.23
N GLY A 168 -15.69 8.61 -4.85
CA GLY A 168 -16.10 8.39 -6.23
C GLY A 168 -15.11 8.88 -7.30
N SER A 169 -14.02 9.56 -6.92
CA SER A 169 -13.05 10.11 -7.89
C SER A 169 -12.32 9.04 -8.71
N HIS A 170 -12.24 7.82 -8.20
CA HIS A 170 -11.63 6.67 -8.91
C HIS A 170 -12.37 6.29 -10.19
N GLN A 171 -13.68 6.59 -10.29
CA GLN A 171 -14.49 6.30 -11.46
C GLN A 171 -14.10 7.14 -12.69
N ALA A 172 -13.40 8.25 -12.50
CA ALA A 172 -12.83 9.05 -13.58
C ALA A 172 -11.58 8.42 -14.22
N GLY A 173 -11.04 7.33 -13.62
CA GLY A 173 -9.86 6.64 -14.11
C GLY A 173 -8.54 7.33 -13.76
N GLN A 174 -7.50 7.01 -14.53
CA GLN A 174 -6.14 7.51 -14.32
C GLN A 174 -6.01 8.96 -14.76
N ILE A 175 -5.48 9.80 -13.88
CA ILE A 175 -5.03 11.15 -14.24
C ILE A 175 -3.61 11.06 -14.81
N ASP A 176 -3.42 11.59 -16.00
CA ASP A 176 -2.09 11.62 -16.62
C ASP A 176 -1.19 12.66 -15.96
N VAL A 177 -0.19 12.19 -15.27
CA VAL A 177 0.87 13.00 -14.64
C VAL A 177 2.22 12.84 -15.31
N THR A 178 2.30 12.12 -16.42
CA THR A 178 3.56 11.75 -17.08
C THR A 178 4.41 12.95 -17.49
N GLN A 179 3.80 14.06 -17.90
CA GLN A 179 4.53 15.29 -18.21
C GLN A 179 5.21 15.92 -16.98
N ARG A 180 4.74 15.64 -15.77
CA ARG A 180 5.35 16.10 -14.53
C ARG A 180 6.49 15.21 -14.05
N LEU A 181 6.43 13.92 -14.37
CA LEU A 181 7.48 12.95 -14.04
C LEU A 181 8.80 13.22 -14.74
N SER A 182 8.79 13.84 -15.95
CA SER A 182 9.98 13.97 -16.79
C SER A 182 10.95 15.08 -16.39
N THR A 183 10.50 16.12 -15.70
CA THR A 183 11.30 17.35 -15.51
C THR A 183 11.55 17.77 -14.07
N LYS A 184 10.68 17.48 -13.12
CA LYS A 184 10.81 17.94 -11.73
C LYS A 184 10.87 16.81 -10.69
N ALA A 185 10.38 15.64 -11.01
CA ALA A 185 10.30 14.52 -10.08
C ALA A 185 11.68 13.97 -9.67
N LYS A 186 12.70 14.18 -10.52
CA LYS A 186 14.08 13.77 -10.23
C LYS A 186 14.83 14.74 -9.32
N GLU A 187 14.42 16.00 -9.24
CA GLU A 187 15.17 17.05 -8.56
C GLU A 187 14.63 17.46 -7.19
N ALA A 188 13.37 17.19 -6.87
CA ALA A 188 12.70 17.76 -5.69
C ALA A 188 11.83 16.79 -4.87
N GLY A 189 12.08 15.47 -4.92
CA GLY A 189 11.23 14.52 -4.17
C GLY A 189 9.78 14.59 -4.64
N LEU A 190 9.46 13.83 -5.65
CA LEU A 190 8.16 13.36 -6.18
C LEU A 190 6.90 14.03 -5.57
N ASP A 191 6.65 15.27 -5.85
CA ASP A 191 5.32 15.84 -5.66
C ASP A 191 4.51 15.68 -6.96
N LEU A 192 3.74 14.59 -7.06
CA LEU A 192 2.79 14.33 -8.15
C LEU A 192 1.39 14.86 -7.83
N SER A 193 1.30 15.87 -6.97
CA SER A 193 0.02 16.47 -6.61
C SER A 193 -0.68 17.02 -7.84
N VAL A 194 -1.98 16.82 -7.89
CA VAL A 194 -2.88 17.31 -8.92
C VAL A 194 -3.80 18.37 -8.34
N ASN A 195 -4.28 19.28 -9.18
CA ASN A 195 -5.34 20.20 -8.80
C ASN A 195 -6.68 19.46 -8.84
N VAL A 196 -7.53 19.73 -7.86
CA VAL A 196 -8.84 19.12 -7.71
C VAL A 196 -9.89 20.21 -7.68
N ASP A 197 -10.82 20.19 -8.65
CA ASP A 197 -11.86 21.21 -8.76
C ASP A 197 -12.98 21.03 -7.72
N ARG A 198 -13.12 19.82 -7.13
CA ARG A 198 -14.16 19.45 -6.16
C ARG A 198 -13.60 19.27 -4.76
N GLU A 199 -12.63 20.07 -4.37
CA GLU A 199 -11.99 19.92 -3.05
C GLU A 199 -12.96 20.10 -1.88
N SER A 200 -14.06 20.83 -2.07
CA SER A 200 -15.14 20.96 -1.08
C SER A 200 -15.86 19.66 -0.75
N ASP A 201 -15.78 18.66 -1.64
CA ASP A 201 -16.44 17.36 -1.47
C ASP A 201 -15.53 16.37 -0.75
N ALA A 202 -14.31 16.78 -0.44
CA ALA A 202 -13.34 15.92 0.26
C ALA A 202 -13.77 15.69 1.70
N ILE A 203 -13.59 14.45 2.16
CA ILE A 203 -13.89 14.07 3.53
C ILE A 203 -12.66 13.51 4.25
N PRO A 204 -12.50 13.81 5.54
CA PRO A 204 -11.45 13.19 6.35
C PRO A 204 -11.79 11.73 6.66
N VAL A 205 -10.77 10.90 6.75
CA VAL A 205 -10.87 9.49 7.15
C VAL A 205 -10.04 9.30 8.42
N PRO A 206 -10.61 9.64 9.61
CA PRO A 206 -9.93 9.35 10.87
C PRO A 206 -9.88 7.84 11.12
N LEU A 207 -8.78 7.36 11.69
CA LEU A 207 -8.54 5.96 12.01
C LEU A 207 -8.12 5.82 13.48
N LYS A 208 -8.55 4.74 14.12
CA LYS A 208 -7.95 4.30 15.36
C LYS A 208 -6.72 3.44 15.08
N ALA A 209 -5.80 3.40 16.01
CA ALA A 209 -4.66 2.51 15.93
C ALA A 209 -5.13 1.05 15.78
N GLY A 210 -4.66 0.40 14.71
CA GLY A 210 -5.09 -0.94 14.31
C GLY A 210 -6.18 -1.01 13.25
N ASP A 211 -6.82 0.12 12.92
CA ASP A 211 -7.71 0.21 11.76
C ASP A 211 -6.91 0.20 10.46
N VAL A 212 -7.59 -0.19 9.39
CA VAL A 212 -7.02 -0.17 8.03
C VAL A 212 -7.99 0.53 7.10
N VAL A 213 -7.52 1.51 6.35
CA VAL A 213 -8.26 2.00 5.18
C VAL A 213 -7.73 1.33 3.93
N VAL A 214 -8.63 0.89 3.06
CA VAL A 214 -8.33 0.29 1.75
C VAL A 214 -8.73 1.28 0.67
N LEU A 215 -7.79 1.60 -0.22
CA LEU A 215 -7.96 2.58 -1.30
C LEU A 215 -7.85 1.91 -2.66
N HIS A 216 -8.71 2.30 -3.58
CA HIS A 216 -8.56 2.01 -5.01
C HIS A 216 -7.40 2.82 -5.60
N CYS A 217 -6.61 2.24 -6.50
CA CYS A 217 -5.42 2.88 -7.08
C CYS A 217 -5.66 4.22 -7.80
N HIS A 218 -6.89 4.48 -8.22
CA HIS A 218 -7.31 5.75 -8.85
C HIS A 218 -8.03 6.70 -7.91
N LEU A 219 -8.21 6.37 -6.62
CA LEU A 219 -8.84 7.29 -5.69
C LEU A 219 -7.95 8.50 -5.45
N LEU A 220 -8.50 9.69 -5.63
CA LEU A 220 -7.83 10.92 -5.23
C LEU A 220 -7.84 11.04 -3.71
N HIS A 221 -6.65 11.18 -3.16
CA HIS A 221 -6.46 11.32 -1.72
C HIS A 221 -5.28 12.21 -1.38
N ARG A 222 -5.26 12.72 -0.17
CA ARG A 222 -4.20 13.59 0.37
C ARG A 222 -4.09 13.41 1.89
N SER A 223 -3.10 14.02 2.50
CA SER A 223 -3.05 14.16 3.96
C SER A 223 -2.47 15.50 4.37
N GLU A 224 -3.09 16.14 5.37
CA GLU A 224 -2.59 17.39 5.92
C GLU A 224 -1.31 17.18 6.75
N GLY A 225 -0.66 18.27 7.13
CA GLY A 225 0.45 18.25 8.07
C GLY A 225 0.03 17.74 9.45
N ASN A 226 0.98 17.29 10.24
CA ASN A 226 0.75 16.99 11.64
C ASN A 226 0.95 18.27 12.47
N LEU A 227 -0.14 18.81 12.99
CA LEU A 227 -0.15 20.01 13.84
C LEU A 227 -0.12 19.68 15.34
N SER A 228 -0.25 18.41 15.68
CA SER A 228 -0.19 17.98 17.07
C SER A 228 1.19 18.26 17.68
N SER A 229 1.21 18.72 18.91
CA SER A 229 2.45 18.96 19.67
C SER A 229 2.96 17.72 20.41
N SER A 230 2.22 16.61 20.40
CA SER A 230 2.52 15.44 21.23
C SER A 230 2.23 14.09 20.57
N ARG A 231 1.61 14.05 19.39
CA ARG A 231 1.22 12.80 18.73
C ARG A 231 1.86 12.67 17.36
N ASP A 232 2.59 11.60 17.16
CA ASP A 232 3.01 11.17 15.83
C ASP A 232 1.84 10.53 15.07
N ARG A 233 2.00 10.35 13.77
CA ARG A 233 1.08 9.60 12.93
C ARG A 233 1.89 8.67 12.03
N ARG A 234 1.94 7.38 12.39
CA ARG A 234 2.66 6.32 11.66
C ARG A 234 1.66 5.45 10.93
N ILE A 235 1.94 5.16 9.67
CA ILE A 235 1.11 4.32 8.79
C ILE A 235 2.00 3.28 8.12
N LEU A 236 1.62 2.02 8.21
CA LEU A 236 2.18 0.97 7.36
C LEU A 236 1.38 0.89 6.07
N PHE A 237 2.01 1.26 4.97
CA PHE A 237 1.47 1.25 3.62
C PHE A 237 1.84 -0.07 2.94
N LEU A 238 0.84 -0.83 2.49
CA LEU A 238 1.04 -2.05 1.71
C LEU A 238 0.18 -1.98 0.46
N ARG A 239 0.77 -2.25 -0.69
CA ARG A 239 0.08 -2.22 -1.98
C ARG A 239 0.03 -3.62 -2.57
N TYR A 240 -1.14 -3.99 -3.09
CA TYR A 240 -1.41 -5.26 -3.76
C TYR A 240 -1.93 -5.00 -5.16
N ALA A 241 -1.59 -5.89 -6.09
CA ALA A 241 -1.99 -5.80 -7.48
C ALA A 241 -2.33 -7.17 -8.04
N ASP A 242 -3.03 -7.19 -9.18
CA ASP A 242 -3.17 -8.39 -9.98
C ASP A 242 -1.79 -8.99 -10.28
N ALA A 243 -1.67 -10.32 -10.19
CA ALA A 243 -0.40 -11.00 -10.38
C ALA A 243 0.23 -10.73 -11.75
N ASP A 244 -0.60 -10.50 -12.77
CA ASP A 244 -0.17 -10.19 -14.14
C ASP A 244 -0.17 -8.68 -14.45
N ALA A 245 -0.33 -7.83 -13.45
CA ALA A 245 -0.27 -6.38 -13.66
C ALA A 245 1.09 -5.93 -14.22
N VAL A 246 1.01 -5.11 -15.26
CA VAL A 246 2.17 -4.55 -15.98
C VAL A 246 2.29 -3.05 -15.76
N GLU A 247 3.49 -2.53 -15.89
CA GLU A 247 3.80 -1.10 -15.79
C GLU A 247 3.61 -0.42 -17.15
N VAL A 248 2.54 0.33 -17.31
CA VAL A 248 2.19 0.99 -18.60
C VAL A 248 3.29 1.96 -19.06
N TYR A 249 3.96 2.60 -18.12
CA TYR A 249 5.04 3.56 -18.38
C TYR A 249 6.41 2.91 -18.67
N ASN A 250 6.52 1.59 -18.51
CA ASN A 250 7.77 0.83 -18.64
C ASN A 250 7.61 -0.32 -19.66
N ASP A 251 7.20 0.04 -20.87
CA ASP A 251 7.00 -0.89 -22.00
C ASP A 251 6.13 -2.11 -21.67
N HIS A 252 5.15 -1.93 -20.79
CA HIS A 252 4.25 -2.99 -20.30
C HIS A 252 4.99 -4.19 -19.70
N ARG A 253 6.14 -3.96 -19.07
CA ARG A 253 6.83 -5.00 -18.31
C ARG A 253 6.05 -5.37 -17.05
N PRO A 254 6.11 -6.63 -16.61
CA PRO A 254 5.46 -7.02 -15.37
C PRO A 254 6.03 -6.21 -14.20
N ARG A 255 5.15 -5.64 -13.37
CA ARG A 255 5.58 -5.04 -12.11
C ARG A 255 6.12 -6.14 -11.22
N LEU A 256 7.40 -6.07 -10.85
CA LEU A 256 8.00 -7.04 -9.93
C LEU A 256 7.36 -6.95 -8.55
N GLY A 257 7.18 -8.10 -7.93
CA GLY A 257 6.62 -8.27 -6.60
C GLY A 257 6.31 -9.73 -6.32
N PRO A 258 6.32 -10.15 -5.04
CA PRO A 258 6.10 -11.54 -4.67
C PRO A 258 4.68 -11.99 -5.02
N LEU A 259 4.55 -13.18 -5.63
CA LEU A 259 3.25 -13.81 -5.84
C LEU A 259 2.70 -14.30 -4.50
N LEU A 260 1.58 -13.75 -4.07
CA LEU A 260 1.00 -14.02 -2.74
C LEU A 260 -0.15 -15.03 -2.78
N ARG A 261 -0.96 -14.98 -3.84
CA ARG A 261 -2.08 -15.93 -4.05
C ARG A 261 -2.23 -16.24 -5.53
N GLY A 262 -2.72 -17.45 -5.82
CA GLY A 262 -3.07 -17.88 -7.18
C GLY A 262 -1.89 -18.17 -8.08
N ALA A 263 -1.95 -17.69 -9.31
CA ALA A 263 -0.99 -17.95 -10.37
C ALA A 263 -0.66 -16.68 -11.17
N THR A 264 0.43 -16.74 -11.94
CA THR A 264 0.86 -15.69 -12.86
C THR A 264 1.34 -16.28 -14.18
N SER A 265 1.21 -15.54 -15.26
CA SER A 265 1.79 -15.86 -16.57
C SER A 265 3.28 -15.49 -16.67
N PHE A 266 3.82 -14.73 -15.72
CA PHE A 266 5.19 -14.23 -15.73
C PHE A 266 6.11 -15.07 -14.84
N PRO A 267 7.09 -15.82 -15.41
CA PRO A 267 8.01 -16.64 -14.62
C PRO A 267 8.84 -15.81 -13.61
N GLU A 268 9.18 -14.56 -13.95
CA GLU A 268 9.89 -13.66 -13.05
C GLU A 268 9.08 -13.30 -11.80
N ILE A 269 7.76 -13.18 -11.90
CA ILE A 269 6.89 -12.95 -10.75
C ILE A 269 6.78 -14.23 -9.91
N ALA A 270 6.66 -15.39 -10.57
CA ALA A 270 6.58 -16.67 -9.87
C ALA A 270 7.81 -16.99 -9.02
N CYS A 271 8.97 -16.43 -9.38
CA CYS A 271 10.24 -16.65 -8.67
C CYS A 271 10.66 -15.46 -7.78
N TYR A 272 9.98 -14.31 -7.89
CA TYR A 272 10.38 -13.10 -7.18
C TYR A 272 10.24 -13.25 -5.67
N GLU A 273 11.31 -12.96 -4.92
CA GLU A 273 11.35 -12.99 -3.45
C GLU A 273 10.89 -14.32 -2.82
N ARG A 274 11.03 -15.44 -3.53
CA ARG A 274 10.62 -16.75 -3.01
C ARG A 274 11.36 -17.15 -1.75
N GLU A 275 12.58 -16.69 -1.56
CA GLU A 275 13.39 -16.93 -0.37
C GLU A 275 12.70 -16.48 0.92
N PHE A 276 11.92 -15.44 0.90
CA PHE A 276 11.14 -14.96 2.06
C PHE A 276 10.02 -15.91 2.48
N PHE A 277 9.64 -16.87 1.60
CA PHE A 277 8.66 -17.90 1.91
C PHE A 277 9.30 -19.20 2.42
N LEU A 278 10.56 -19.47 2.02
CA LEU A 278 11.21 -20.76 2.25
C LEU A 278 11.77 -20.92 3.67
N ASP A 279 12.07 -19.85 4.36
CA ASP A 279 12.63 -19.89 5.72
C ASP A 279 11.64 -20.45 6.78
N ASN A 280 10.39 -20.72 6.41
CA ASN A 280 9.39 -21.31 7.28
C ASN A 280 9.44 -22.87 7.36
N GLU A 281 10.24 -23.56 6.52
CA GLU A 281 10.30 -25.02 6.51
C GLU A 281 11.41 -25.61 7.38
N THR A 282 12.27 -24.80 7.98
CA THR A 282 13.45 -25.25 8.74
C THR A 282 13.50 -24.77 10.20
N GLY A 283 12.38 -24.26 10.74
CA GLY A 283 12.27 -23.79 12.12
C GLY A 283 11.44 -24.71 13.01
#